data_89c105181feb5145a96663bc1f3542d7
#
_entry.id   89c105181feb5145a96663bc1f3542d7
#
_cell.length_a   1.000
_cell.length_b   1.000
_cell.length_c   1.000
_cell.angle_alpha   90.00
_cell.angle_beta   90.00
_cell.angle_gamma   90.00
#
_symmetry.space_group_name_H-M   'P 1'
#
loop_
_entity.id
_entity.type
_entity.pdbx_description
1 polymer ?
#
loop_
_entity_poly.entity_id
_entity_poly.type
_entity_poly.pdbx_seq_one_letter_code
_entity_poly.pdbx_strand_id
1 'polypeptide(L)'
;MTRAVSVEHKTILVIRADGTETVVPMLRGTPPTEQAALLIRADMLDFVRIGLLEGTDLVMAVDDNGWEYEVVQHNEQHFEHRAIKARKPINQRATELYHEICKPGTTHQIVGDVAIMHDGDVP
;
A
#
# COMPACT_ATOMS: atom_id res chain seq x y z
N MET A 1 -15.67 -1.15 -12.98
CA MET A 1 -14.68 -0.09 -13.23
C MET A 1 -14.26 0.53 -11.91
N THR A 2 -12.96 0.57 -11.65
CA THR A 2 -12.43 1.13 -10.41
C THR A 2 -12.40 2.66 -10.50
N ARG A 3 -12.93 3.33 -9.49
CA ARG A 3 -12.93 4.79 -9.45
C ARG A 3 -11.50 5.30 -9.20
N ALA A 4 -11.09 6.31 -9.96
CA ALA A 4 -9.78 6.95 -9.78
C ALA A 4 -9.64 7.55 -8.37
N VAL A 5 -8.43 7.51 -7.85
CA VAL A 5 -8.09 8.11 -6.56
C VAL A 5 -7.59 9.53 -6.79
N SER A 6 -8.11 10.46 -6.00
CA SER A 6 -7.66 11.85 -6.00
C SER A 6 -7.12 12.19 -4.61
N VAL A 7 -5.89 12.70 -4.56
CA VAL A 7 -5.21 13.08 -3.32
C VAL A 7 -4.63 14.47 -3.48
N GLU A 8 -4.93 15.37 -2.56
CA GLU A 8 -4.31 16.70 -2.53
C GLU A 8 -2.88 16.60 -2.00
N HIS A 9 -2.00 17.50 -2.48
CA HIS A 9 -0.64 17.62 -1.96
C HIS A 9 -0.67 17.93 -0.46
N LYS A 10 0.33 17.41 0.26
CA LYS A 10 0.49 17.59 1.71
C LYS A 10 -0.64 16.97 2.53
N THR A 11 -1.36 16.01 1.95
CA THR A 11 -2.34 15.20 2.67
C THR A 11 -2.06 13.71 2.48
N ILE A 12 -2.64 12.91 3.37
CA ILE A 12 -2.57 11.45 3.33
C ILE A 12 -4.00 10.93 3.27
N LEU A 13 -4.31 10.15 2.24
CA LEU A 13 -5.58 9.46 2.15
C LEU A 13 -5.42 8.08 2.78
N VAL A 14 -6.14 7.82 3.86
CA VAL A 14 -6.15 6.51 4.52
C VAL A 14 -7.36 5.74 4.01
N ILE A 15 -7.12 4.59 3.40
CA ILE A 15 -8.18 3.66 3.00
C ILE A 15 -8.10 2.46 3.93
N ARG A 16 -9.14 2.28 4.74
CA ARG A 16 -9.17 1.20 5.71
C ARG A 16 -9.72 -0.08 5.10
N ALA A 17 -9.35 -1.20 5.69
CA ALA A 17 -9.80 -2.51 5.22
C ALA A 17 -11.32 -2.66 5.26
N ASP A 18 -12.01 -1.91 6.13
CA ASP A 18 -13.48 -1.91 6.22
C ASP A 18 -14.16 -1.07 5.13
N GLY A 19 -13.38 -0.43 4.25
CA GLY A 19 -13.89 0.39 3.15
C GLY A 19 -14.00 1.87 3.46
N THR A 20 -13.77 2.30 4.70
CA THR A 20 -13.83 3.73 5.05
C THR A 20 -12.59 4.46 4.56
N GLU A 21 -12.75 5.72 4.19
CA GLU A 21 -11.69 6.59 3.71
C GLU A 21 -11.61 7.84 4.59
N THR A 22 -10.39 8.25 4.94
CA THR A 22 -10.15 9.44 5.74
C THR A 22 -8.97 10.22 5.15
N VAL A 23 -9.13 11.53 5.03
CA VAL A 23 -8.05 12.42 4.59
C VAL A 23 -7.44 13.09 5.81
N VAL A 24 -6.12 12.99 5.95
CA VAL A 24 -5.38 13.53 7.09
C VAL A 24 -4.32 14.48 6.55
N PRO A 25 -4.19 15.71 7.10
CA PRO A 25 -3.10 16.60 6.70
C PRO A 25 -1.76 16.06 7.19
N MET A 26 -0.71 16.30 6.40
CA MET A 26 0.64 15.96 6.84
C MET A 26 1.05 16.90 7.98
N LEU A 27 1.62 16.33 9.03
CA LEU A 27 2.05 17.08 10.19
C LEU A 27 3.41 17.72 9.96
N ARG A 28 3.60 18.93 10.50
CA ARG A 28 4.92 19.57 10.52
C ARG A 28 5.79 18.85 11.55
N GLY A 29 7.05 18.65 11.19
CA GLY A 29 8.02 18.05 12.09
C GLY A 29 7.96 16.52 12.20
N THR A 30 6.98 15.89 11.55
CA THR A 30 6.88 14.43 11.49
C THR A 30 7.08 13.98 10.05
N PRO A 31 8.04 13.09 9.77
CA PRO A 31 8.19 12.57 8.41
C PRO A 31 6.89 11.92 7.92
N PRO A 32 6.47 12.15 6.68
CA PRO A 32 5.24 11.55 6.14
C PRO A 32 5.22 10.03 6.24
N THR A 33 6.36 9.37 6.07
CA THR A 33 6.46 7.90 6.20
C THR A 33 6.18 7.44 7.62
N GLU A 34 6.66 8.17 8.62
CA GLU A 34 6.40 7.85 10.03
C GLU A 34 4.93 8.08 10.36
N GLN A 35 4.35 9.18 9.87
CA GLN A 35 2.93 9.46 10.05
C GLN A 35 2.06 8.37 9.40
N ALA A 36 2.40 7.96 8.18
CA ALA A 36 1.69 6.89 7.48
C ALA A 36 1.76 5.57 8.26
N ALA A 37 2.94 5.21 8.76
CA ALA A 37 3.11 3.99 9.55
C ALA A 37 2.22 3.98 10.78
N LEU A 38 2.12 5.10 11.48
CA LEU A 38 1.24 5.23 12.64
C LEU A 38 -0.23 5.12 12.25
N LEU A 39 -0.63 5.75 11.16
CA LEU A 39 -2.03 5.74 10.69
C LEU A 39 -2.51 4.35 10.32
N ILE A 40 -1.65 3.53 9.73
CA ILE A 40 -2.00 2.17 9.30
C ILE A 40 -1.51 1.10 10.28
N ARG A 41 -0.92 1.50 11.39
CA ARG A 41 -0.41 0.60 12.45
C ARG A 41 0.58 -0.43 11.91
N ALA A 42 1.54 0.04 11.13
CA ALA A 42 2.58 -0.79 10.56
C ALA A 42 3.92 -0.50 11.24
N ASP A 43 4.67 -1.55 11.54
CA ASP A 43 6.04 -1.41 12.05
C ASP A 43 7.00 -1.10 10.90
N MET A 44 6.76 -1.69 9.74
CA MET A 44 7.55 -1.48 8.54
C MET A 44 6.61 -1.23 7.35
N LEU A 45 7.00 -0.26 6.52
CA LEU A 45 6.25 0.08 5.32
C LEU A 45 6.92 -0.47 4.08
N ASP A 46 6.09 -0.90 3.13
CA ASP A 46 6.47 -1.06 1.74
C ASP A 46 5.65 -0.06 0.92
N PHE A 47 6.15 0.33 -0.23
CA PHE A 47 5.49 1.32 -1.08
C PHE A 47 5.20 0.74 -2.45
N VAL A 48 3.97 0.97 -2.90
CA VAL A 48 3.51 0.56 -4.23
C VAL A 48 3.16 1.84 -4.99
N ARG A 49 3.71 2.01 -6.19
CA ARG A 49 3.30 3.12 -7.05
C ARG A 49 1.95 2.83 -7.65
N ILE A 50 1.06 3.81 -7.55
CA ILE A 50 -0.27 3.76 -8.14
C ILE A 50 -0.53 5.07 -8.87
N GLY A 51 -1.53 5.12 -9.72
CA GLY A 51 -1.90 6.37 -10.39
C GLY A 51 -0.86 6.86 -11.40
N LEU A 52 -0.16 5.95 -12.07
CA LEU A 52 0.82 6.30 -13.11
C LEU A 52 0.19 6.95 -14.34
N LEU A 53 -1.13 6.84 -14.48
CA LEU A 53 -1.87 7.46 -15.57
C LEU A 53 -2.07 8.94 -15.29
N GLU A 54 -2.02 9.76 -16.32
CA GLU A 54 -2.28 11.20 -16.27
C GLU A 54 -1.24 12.02 -15.49
N GLY A 55 -0.02 11.50 -15.35
CA GLY A 55 1.06 12.24 -14.69
C GLY A 55 0.92 12.39 -13.18
N THR A 56 0.00 11.68 -12.56
CA THR A 56 -0.16 11.66 -11.11
C THR A 56 0.80 10.65 -10.51
N ASP A 57 1.71 11.11 -9.68
CA ASP A 57 2.72 10.26 -9.05
C ASP A 57 2.31 9.96 -7.62
N LEU A 58 1.42 8.99 -7.45
CA LEU A 58 0.92 8.56 -6.15
C LEU A 58 1.60 7.29 -5.70
N VAL A 59 1.88 7.20 -4.40
CA VAL A 59 2.40 6.00 -3.75
C VAL A 59 1.42 5.53 -2.69
N MET A 60 1.29 4.25 -2.56
CA MET A 60 0.48 3.60 -1.54
C MET A 60 1.40 2.91 -0.55
N ALA A 61 1.40 3.38 0.69
CA ALA A 61 2.13 2.76 1.77
C ALA A 61 1.30 1.60 2.32
N VAL A 62 1.91 0.42 2.37
CA VAL A 62 1.29 -0.80 2.88
C VAL A 62 2.13 -1.38 4.00
N ASP A 63 1.53 -2.23 4.83
CA ASP A 63 2.25 -2.92 5.89
C ASP A 63 3.09 -4.04 5.29
N ASP A 64 4.41 -3.90 5.39
CA ASP A 64 5.35 -4.91 4.90
C ASP A 64 5.19 -6.26 5.63
N ASN A 65 4.65 -6.24 6.83
CA ASN A 65 4.38 -7.44 7.63
C ASN A 65 2.91 -7.90 7.57
N GLY A 66 2.13 -7.41 6.60
CA GLY A 66 0.72 -7.74 6.46
C GLY A 66 0.45 -9.20 6.07
N TRP A 67 1.45 -9.86 5.49
CA TRP A 67 1.39 -11.26 5.11
C TRP A 67 2.44 -12.06 5.85
N GLU A 68 2.09 -13.29 6.19
CA GLU A 68 3.07 -14.28 6.65
C GLU A 68 3.62 -15.01 5.42
N TYR A 69 4.93 -15.11 5.31
CA TYR A 69 5.62 -15.74 4.19
C TYR A 69 6.40 -16.95 4.64
N GLU A 70 6.55 -17.93 3.74
CA GLU A 70 7.52 -19.00 3.88
C GLU A 70 8.58 -18.87 2.81
N VAL A 71 9.78 -19.33 3.11
CA VAL A 71 10.87 -19.40 2.14
C VAL A 71 10.94 -20.82 1.63
N VAL A 72 10.77 -21.00 0.32
CA VAL A 72 10.89 -22.30 -0.34
C VAL A 72 12.17 -22.30 -1.15
N GLN A 73 13.06 -23.25 -0.85
CA GLN A 73 14.31 -23.38 -1.60
C GLN A 73 14.08 -24.39 -2.72
N HIS A 74 14.26 -23.95 -3.97
CA HIS A 74 14.14 -24.78 -5.17
C HIS A 74 15.46 -25.42 -5.55
N ASN A 75 16.58 -24.68 -5.36
CA ASN A 75 17.94 -25.17 -5.54
C ASN A 75 18.90 -24.28 -4.73
N GLU A 76 20.19 -24.53 -4.78
CA GLU A 76 21.18 -23.79 -3.98
C GLU A 76 21.18 -22.28 -4.21
N GLN A 77 20.67 -21.82 -5.35
CA GLN A 77 20.71 -20.41 -5.76
C GLN A 77 19.31 -19.80 -5.93
N HIS A 78 18.24 -20.60 -5.84
CA HIS A 78 16.90 -20.13 -6.09
C HIS A 78 16.00 -20.32 -4.87
N PHE A 79 15.56 -19.19 -4.30
CA PHE A 79 14.64 -19.14 -3.18
C PHE A 79 13.36 -18.40 -3.60
N GLU A 80 12.23 -18.86 -3.13
CA GLU A 80 10.94 -18.23 -3.34
C GLU A 80 10.34 -17.84 -2.00
N HIS A 81 9.88 -16.59 -1.89
CA HIS A 81 9.09 -16.11 -0.76
C HIS A 81 7.62 -16.27 -1.11
N ARG A 82 6.95 -17.20 -0.45
CA ARG A 82 5.56 -17.55 -0.75
C ARG A 82 4.65 -17.05 0.37
N ALA A 83 3.65 -16.23 0.00
CA ALA A 83 2.66 -15.76 0.96
C ALA A 83 1.75 -16.93 1.36
N ILE A 84 1.61 -17.18 2.66
CA ILE A 84 0.82 -18.30 3.17
C ILE A 84 -0.40 -17.87 3.99
N LYS A 85 -0.35 -16.71 4.63
CA LYS A 85 -1.45 -16.26 5.49
C LYS A 85 -1.46 -14.74 5.61
N ALA A 86 -2.64 -14.16 5.50
CA ALA A 86 -2.84 -12.75 5.79
C ALA A 86 -2.91 -12.56 7.31
N ARG A 87 -2.15 -11.58 7.83
CA ARG A 87 -2.17 -11.20 9.25
C ARG A 87 -3.20 -10.12 9.54
N LYS A 88 -3.68 -9.45 8.51
CA LYS A 88 -4.66 -8.37 8.59
C LYS A 88 -5.79 -8.62 7.59
N PRO A 89 -6.97 -8.01 7.78
CA PRO A 89 -8.07 -8.16 6.83
C PRO A 89 -7.70 -7.67 5.43
N ILE A 90 -8.26 -8.30 4.42
CA ILE A 90 -8.08 -7.89 3.02
C ILE A 90 -8.70 -6.51 2.83
N ASN A 91 -7.95 -5.62 2.19
CA ASN A 91 -8.39 -4.30 1.82
C ASN A 91 -8.84 -4.34 0.36
N GLN A 92 -10.13 -4.44 0.13
CA GLN A 92 -10.70 -4.61 -1.21
C GLN A 92 -10.36 -3.43 -2.12
N ARG A 93 -10.53 -2.20 -1.63
CA ARG A 93 -10.29 -1.00 -2.43
C ARG A 93 -8.81 -0.85 -2.80
N ALA A 94 -7.91 -1.08 -1.84
CA ALA A 94 -6.47 -1.04 -2.08
C ALA A 94 -6.04 -2.11 -3.08
N THR A 95 -6.62 -3.30 -2.98
CA THR A 95 -6.35 -4.39 -3.91
C THR A 95 -6.77 -4.02 -5.34
N GLU A 96 -7.93 -3.40 -5.51
CA GLU A 96 -8.38 -2.94 -6.82
C GLU A 96 -7.44 -1.90 -7.42
N LEU A 97 -6.99 -0.93 -6.61
CA LEU A 97 -6.03 0.07 -7.05
C LEU A 97 -4.69 -0.55 -7.45
N TYR A 98 -4.24 -1.52 -6.69
CA TYR A 98 -3.00 -2.23 -6.97
C TYR A 98 -3.10 -3.02 -8.28
N HIS A 99 -4.21 -3.72 -8.50
CA HIS A 99 -4.40 -4.54 -9.70
C HIS A 99 -4.48 -3.72 -10.98
N GLU A 100 -4.87 -2.45 -10.91
CA GLU A 100 -4.91 -1.58 -12.09
C GLU A 100 -3.53 -1.37 -12.72
N ILE A 101 -2.45 -1.42 -11.93
CA ILE A 101 -1.09 -1.22 -12.41
C ILE A 101 -0.32 -2.53 -12.60
N CYS A 102 -0.90 -3.65 -12.19
CA CYS A 102 -0.26 -4.95 -12.29
C CYS A 102 -0.51 -5.60 -13.65
N LYS A 103 0.29 -6.61 -13.96
CA LYS A 103 0.05 -7.44 -15.14
C LYS A 103 -1.30 -8.16 -15.00
N PRO A 104 -2.04 -8.35 -16.11
CA PRO A 104 -3.26 -9.14 -16.07
C PRO A 104 -3.02 -10.52 -15.45
N GLY A 105 -3.95 -10.97 -14.63
CA GLY A 105 -3.83 -12.26 -13.92
C GLY A 105 -3.17 -12.19 -12.55
N THR A 106 -2.72 -11.00 -12.12
CA THR A 106 -2.20 -10.82 -10.76
C THR A 106 -3.29 -11.11 -9.73
N THR A 107 -2.98 -11.95 -8.76
CA THR A 107 -3.93 -12.37 -7.73
C THR A 107 -3.56 -11.91 -6.33
N HIS A 108 -2.35 -11.33 -6.14
CA HIS A 108 -1.92 -10.84 -4.83
C HIS A 108 -2.86 -9.77 -4.31
N GLN A 109 -3.27 -9.89 -3.05
CA GLN A 109 -4.19 -8.97 -2.41
C GLN A 109 -3.46 -8.09 -1.40
N ILE A 110 -3.91 -6.85 -1.28
CA ILE A 110 -3.41 -5.92 -0.27
C ILE A 110 -4.22 -6.13 1.00
N VAL A 111 -3.55 -6.21 2.13
CA VAL A 111 -4.18 -6.43 3.44
C VAL A 111 -3.89 -5.27 4.38
N GLY A 112 -4.81 -5.02 5.31
CA GLY A 112 -4.72 -3.95 6.28
C GLY A 112 -5.06 -2.59 5.69
N ASP A 113 -5.00 -1.57 6.52
CA ASP A 113 -5.21 -0.19 6.11
C ASP A 113 -4.01 0.27 5.27
N VAL A 114 -4.24 1.18 4.35
CA VAL A 114 -3.19 1.75 3.50
C VAL A 114 -3.23 3.27 3.54
N ALA A 115 -2.11 3.89 3.24
CA ALA A 115 -1.97 5.35 3.19
C ALA A 115 -1.47 5.76 1.82
N ILE A 116 -2.20 6.66 1.15
CA ILE A 116 -1.87 7.12 -0.19
C ILE A 116 -1.47 8.58 -0.14
N MET A 117 -0.37 8.92 -0.81
CA MET A 117 0.15 10.28 -0.85
C MET A 117 0.91 10.52 -2.14
N HIS A 118 1.19 11.79 -2.45
CA HIS A 118 2.04 12.14 -3.59
C HIS A 118 3.49 11.77 -3.29
N ASP A 119 4.15 11.13 -4.24
CA ASP A 119 5.56 10.73 -4.11
C ASP A 119 6.47 11.94 -3.83
N GLY A 120 6.20 13.08 -4.46
CA GLY A 120 6.94 14.31 -4.24
C GLY A 120 6.84 14.89 -2.83
N ASP A 121 5.81 14.50 -2.06
CA ASP A 121 5.63 14.90 -0.67
C ASP A 121 6.34 13.95 0.31
N VAL A 122 6.84 12.84 -0.18
CA VAL A 122 7.60 11.86 0.61
C VAL A 122 9.08 12.08 0.36
N PRO A 123 9.86 12.49 1.39
CA PRO A 123 11.28 12.74 1.21
C PRO A 123 12.09 11.45 0.99
#